data_c2f8ee04d713b65c02732fa41a71dae7
#
_entry.id   c2f8ee04d713b65c02732fa41a71dae7
#
_cell.length_a   1.000
_cell.length_b   1.000
_cell.length_c   1.000
_cell.angle_alpha   90.00
_cell.angle_beta   90.00
_cell.angle_gamma   90.00
#
_symmetry.space_group_name_H-M   'P 1'
#
loop_
_entity.id
_entity.type
_entity.pdbx_description
1 polymer ?
#
loop_
_entity_poly.entity_id
_entity_poly.type
_entity_poly.pdbx_seq_one_letter_code
_entity_poly.pdbx_strand_id
1 'polypeptide(L)'
;MPDINFPNSPSGGDTYTYNNITFGYDGEKWTAKGGTVNVDQTLSAAGNVITISGNNDTVDLTTMLSPYTKTPTAVTADSTDGTALALSGGNASGLNSTGGNVNINSGTGALQNGYVNIGQSSQGVYIGANNSTAINVTGPVTVNNQLIIEDGVSEKFSSLSGATGVVAHDCDNGHIFYHTSISADFTANFTNLGLSTNYSTNLTLILNQGATARIPSAVQIGGSAQTINWQGGSAPSGTSNGIDAVSFTILRDSGSYIVLGQLVDFT
;
A
#
# COMPACT_ATOMS: atom_id res chain seq x y z
N MET A 1 30.62 -17.34 -55.77
CA MET A 1 31.59 -17.56 -54.72
C MET A 1 32.92 -17.79 -55.39
N PRO A 2 34.04 -17.20 -54.95
CA PRO A 2 35.32 -17.63 -55.49
C PRO A 2 35.56 -19.08 -55.13
N ASP A 3 35.93 -19.86 -56.11
CA ASP A 3 36.18 -21.28 -55.91
C ASP A 3 37.42 -21.47 -55.01
N ILE A 4 37.32 -22.40 -54.05
CA ILE A 4 38.46 -22.74 -53.19
C ILE A 4 39.40 -23.61 -54.05
N ASN A 5 40.59 -23.11 -54.29
CA ASN A 5 41.57 -23.83 -55.03
C ASN A 5 42.48 -24.65 -54.10
N PHE A 6 42.15 -25.89 -53.85
CA PHE A 6 42.92 -26.79 -53.05
C PHE A 6 44.25 -27.19 -53.73
N PRO A 7 45.30 -27.50 -52.95
CA PRO A 7 46.58 -28.02 -53.47
C PRO A 7 46.36 -29.25 -54.33
N ASN A 8 47.03 -29.30 -55.49
CA ASN A 8 47.03 -30.49 -56.36
C ASN A 8 47.98 -31.53 -55.75
N SER A 9 47.53 -32.76 -55.68
CA SER A 9 48.26 -33.93 -55.13
C SER A 9 48.52 -33.90 -53.63
N PRO A 10 47.53 -33.71 -52.81
CA PRO A 10 47.68 -33.77 -51.37
C PRO A 10 47.93 -35.21 -50.90
N SER A 11 48.62 -35.34 -49.78
CA SER A 11 48.81 -36.61 -49.01
C SER A 11 47.84 -36.67 -47.83
N GLY A 12 47.45 -37.86 -47.45
CA GLY A 12 46.57 -38.03 -46.26
C GLY A 12 47.19 -37.38 -45.02
N GLY A 13 46.45 -36.51 -44.37
CA GLY A 13 46.88 -35.71 -43.24
C GLY A 13 47.26 -34.26 -43.55
N ASP A 14 47.40 -33.91 -44.83
CA ASP A 14 47.70 -32.54 -45.22
C ASP A 14 46.58 -31.59 -44.80
N THR A 15 47.00 -30.37 -44.51
CA THR A 15 46.04 -29.28 -44.14
C THR A 15 46.18 -28.08 -45.03
N TYR A 16 45.05 -27.44 -45.35
CA TYR A 16 44.97 -26.23 -46.14
C TYR A 16 44.05 -25.23 -45.46
N THR A 17 44.48 -24.01 -45.29
CA THR A 17 43.64 -22.94 -44.68
C THR A 17 43.26 -21.90 -45.71
N TYR A 18 41.93 -21.67 -45.82
CA TYR A 18 41.37 -20.62 -46.68
C TYR A 18 40.27 -19.87 -45.92
N ASN A 19 40.36 -18.55 -45.89
CA ASN A 19 39.44 -17.68 -45.15
C ASN A 19 39.19 -18.15 -43.70
N ASN A 20 40.22 -18.44 -42.95
CA ASN A 20 40.22 -18.90 -41.57
C ASN A 20 39.54 -20.30 -41.36
N ILE A 21 39.24 -20.98 -42.40
CA ILE A 21 38.74 -22.37 -42.32
C ILE A 21 39.89 -23.30 -42.68
N THR A 22 40.24 -24.20 -41.78
CA THR A 22 41.25 -25.23 -42.00
C THR A 22 40.58 -26.49 -42.54
N PHE A 23 41.00 -26.95 -43.69
CA PHE A 23 40.61 -28.20 -44.31
C PHE A 23 41.70 -29.25 -44.07
N GLY A 24 41.31 -30.48 -43.84
CA GLY A 24 42.20 -31.61 -43.76
C GLY A 24 41.88 -32.59 -44.88
N TYR A 25 42.92 -33.12 -45.52
CA TYR A 25 42.80 -34.18 -46.55
C TYR A 25 42.86 -35.55 -45.88
N ASP A 26 41.89 -36.40 -46.08
CA ASP A 26 41.79 -37.73 -45.51
C ASP A 26 42.44 -38.85 -46.38
N GLY A 27 42.98 -38.47 -47.51
CA GLY A 27 43.54 -39.38 -48.52
C GLY A 27 42.65 -39.49 -49.77
N GLU A 28 41.39 -39.05 -49.68
CA GLU A 28 40.42 -39.10 -50.77
C GLU A 28 39.83 -37.75 -51.06
N LYS A 29 39.53 -36.97 -50.06
CA LYS A 29 38.86 -35.67 -50.19
C LYS A 29 39.30 -34.67 -49.14
N TRP A 30 39.09 -33.38 -49.38
CA TRP A 30 39.24 -32.31 -48.45
C TRP A 30 37.97 -32.15 -47.61
N THR A 31 38.08 -32.26 -46.31
CA THR A 31 37.00 -31.99 -45.37
C THR A 31 37.39 -30.80 -44.48
N ALA A 32 36.48 -29.88 -44.33
CA ALA A 32 36.69 -28.86 -43.31
C ALA A 32 36.90 -29.58 -41.98
N LYS A 33 38.11 -29.51 -41.42
CA LYS A 33 38.27 -29.81 -40.02
C LYS A 33 37.44 -28.81 -39.31
N GLY A 34 36.39 -29.29 -38.67
CA GLY A 34 35.55 -28.43 -37.87
C GLY A 34 36.43 -27.50 -37.09
N GLY A 35 36.57 -26.30 -37.60
CA GLY A 35 37.03 -25.22 -36.76
C GLY A 35 35.93 -25.20 -35.70
N THR A 36 36.26 -25.65 -34.50
CA THR A 36 35.81 -24.88 -33.38
C THR A 36 36.21 -23.49 -33.79
N VAL A 37 35.23 -22.71 -34.28
CA VAL A 37 35.37 -21.30 -34.17
C VAL A 37 35.47 -21.11 -32.67
N ASN A 38 36.69 -21.29 -32.17
CA ASN A 38 37.02 -20.86 -30.85
C ASN A 38 37.13 -19.35 -31.00
N VAL A 39 36.00 -18.75 -31.22
CA VAL A 39 35.81 -17.36 -30.80
C VAL A 39 36.02 -17.49 -29.31
N ASP A 40 37.18 -17.15 -28.83
CA ASP A 40 37.38 -16.81 -27.43
C ASP A 40 36.36 -15.69 -27.15
N GLN A 41 35.16 -16.13 -26.81
CA GLN A 41 34.10 -15.20 -26.40
C GLN A 41 34.46 -14.78 -25.00
N THR A 42 35.16 -13.66 -24.90
CA THR A 42 35.43 -13.05 -23.62
C THR A 42 34.20 -12.28 -23.20
N LEU A 43 33.54 -12.75 -22.15
CA LEU A 43 32.51 -11.98 -21.48
C LEU A 43 33.19 -10.92 -20.66
N SER A 44 33.15 -9.66 -21.09
CA SER A 44 33.65 -8.53 -20.32
C SER A 44 32.49 -7.67 -19.87
N ALA A 45 32.49 -7.30 -18.59
CA ALA A 45 31.52 -6.36 -18.02
C ALA A 45 32.24 -5.05 -17.74
N ALA A 46 31.85 -3.98 -18.42
CA ALA A 46 32.27 -2.63 -18.09
C ALA A 46 31.01 -1.80 -17.74
N GLY A 47 30.87 -1.47 -16.49
CA GLY A 47 29.65 -0.84 -15.98
C GLY A 47 28.44 -1.80 -16.03
N ASN A 48 27.36 -1.38 -16.68
CA ASN A 48 26.13 -2.18 -16.83
C ASN A 48 26.02 -2.88 -18.19
N VAL A 49 27.12 -2.95 -18.96
CA VAL A 49 27.12 -3.52 -20.31
C VAL A 49 27.94 -4.79 -20.30
N ILE A 50 27.35 -5.91 -20.70
CA ILE A 50 28.05 -7.14 -20.98
C ILE A 50 28.27 -7.19 -22.49
N THR A 51 29.55 -7.22 -22.90
CA THR A 51 29.95 -7.31 -24.30
C THR A 51 30.48 -8.70 -24.60
N ILE A 52 29.96 -9.33 -25.65
CA ILE A 52 30.50 -10.55 -26.21
C ILE A 52 31.40 -10.19 -27.38
N SER A 53 32.72 -10.41 -27.23
CA SER A 53 33.65 -10.12 -28.33
C SER A 53 33.50 -11.19 -29.42
N GLY A 54 33.45 -10.76 -30.69
CA GLY A 54 33.52 -11.64 -31.85
C GLY A 54 32.22 -11.80 -32.64
N ASN A 55 31.12 -11.26 -32.20
CA ASN A 55 29.90 -11.18 -32.97
C ASN A 55 29.16 -9.88 -32.64
N ASN A 56 28.48 -9.28 -33.62
CA ASN A 56 27.67 -8.08 -33.40
C ASN A 56 26.35 -8.36 -32.63
N ASP A 57 26.23 -9.52 -32.01
CA ASP A 57 25.05 -9.89 -31.26
C ASP A 57 25.07 -9.26 -29.87
N THR A 58 24.14 -8.42 -29.61
CA THR A 58 23.88 -7.87 -28.28
C THR A 58 23.05 -8.86 -27.48
N VAL A 59 23.51 -9.28 -26.31
CA VAL A 59 22.67 -9.99 -25.37
C VAL A 59 21.72 -8.99 -24.73
N ASP A 60 20.46 -9.07 -25.05
CA ASP A 60 19.42 -8.31 -24.38
C ASP A 60 19.22 -8.88 -22.97
N LEU A 61 19.79 -8.20 -21.98
CA LEU A 61 19.68 -8.56 -20.56
C LEU A 61 18.38 -8.05 -19.93
N THR A 62 17.52 -7.37 -20.67
CA THR A 62 16.27 -6.83 -20.12
C THR A 62 15.34 -7.93 -19.61
N THR A 63 15.42 -9.13 -20.19
CA THR A 63 14.66 -10.29 -19.71
C THR A 63 15.36 -11.10 -18.62
N MET A 64 16.67 -10.95 -18.45
CA MET A 64 17.46 -11.67 -17.41
C MET A 64 17.56 -10.88 -16.09
N LEU A 65 17.17 -9.62 -16.07
CA LEU A 65 17.19 -8.76 -14.88
C LEU A 65 15.89 -8.82 -14.04
N SER A 66 15.07 -9.84 -14.23
CA SER A 66 14.05 -10.21 -13.27
C SER A 66 14.61 -11.36 -12.41
N PRO A 67 14.68 -11.28 -11.13
CA PRO A 67 14.19 -10.38 -10.07
C PRO A 67 15.30 -9.86 -9.15
N TYR A 68 16.40 -9.38 -9.71
CA TYR A 68 17.50 -8.93 -8.85
C TYR A 68 17.30 -7.47 -8.42
N THR A 69 17.04 -7.32 -7.14
CA THR A 69 17.12 -6.07 -6.41
C THR A 69 18.40 -5.33 -6.77
N LYS A 70 18.28 -4.23 -7.50
CA LYS A 70 19.36 -3.24 -7.56
C LYS A 70 19.44 -2.65 -6.16
N THR A 71 20.29 -3.23 -5.31
CA THR A 71 20.64 -2.59 -4.06
C THR A 71 21.45 -1.35 -4.42
N PRO A 72 20.98 -0.15 -4.09
CA PRO A 72 21.81 1.04 -4.23
C PRO A 72 23.08 0.80 -3.44
N THR A 73 24.22 1.07 -4.04
CA THR A 73 25.51 0.92 -3.35
C THR A 73 25.51 1.86 -2.15
N ALA A 74 25.61 1.31 -0.95
CA ALA A 74 25.80 2.12 0.25
C ALA A 74 27.11 2.89 0.09
N VAL A 75 27.05 4.21 0.13
CA VAL A 75 28.27 5.03 0.16
C VAL A 75 28.78 5.06 1.59
N THR A 76 29.95 4.47 1.80
CA THR A 76 30.59 4.36 3.12
C THR A 76 31.59 5.52 3.40
N ALA A 77 31.68 6.51 2.54
CA ALA A 77 32.60 7.63 2.70
C ALA A 77 31.95 8.78 3.48
N ASP A 78 32.68 9.34 4.40
CA ASP A 78 32.27 10.30 5.45
C ASP A 78 31.84 11.69 4.93
N SER A 79 31.75 11.91 3.63
CA SER A 79 31.40 13.23 3.06
C SER A 79 30.72 13.19 1.69
N THR A 80 30.18 12.06 1.23
CA THR A 80 29.46 11.97 -0.05
C THR A 80 28.04 11.46 0.18
N ASP A 81 27.07 12.16 -0.42
CA ASP A 81 25.67 11.75 -0.39
C ASP A 81 25.48 10.40 -1.09
N GLY A 82 24.59 9.57 -0.56
CA GLY A 82 24.20 8.32 -1.20
C GLY A 82 23.49 8.54 -2.52
N THR A 83 23.61 7.59 -3.45
CA THR A 83 22.91 7.66 -4.74
C THR A 83 21.41 7.43 -4.55
N ALA A 84 20.57 8.34 -5.04
CA ALA A 84 19.13 8.19 -5.03
C ALA A 84 18.67 7.04 -5.95
N LEU A 85 17.72 6.23 -5.50
CA LEU A 85 16.96 5.32 -6.34
C LEU A 85 15.65 5.99 -6.75
N ALA A 86 15.48 6.29 -8.04
CA ALA A 86 14.23 6.80 -8.58
C ALA A 86 13.43 5.66 -9.24
N LEU A 87 12.19 5.49 -8.81
CA LEU A 87 11.21 4.59 -9.43
C LEU A 87 10.06 5.45 -9.96
N SER A 88 9.79 5.38 -11.26
CA SER A 88 8.69 6.12 -11.88
C SER A 88 7.87 5.23 -12.80
N GLY A 89 6.56 5.44 -12.83
CA GLY A 89 5.71 4.91 -13.89
C GLY A 89 5.98 5.60 -15.22
N GLY A 90 5.65 4.94 -16.31
CA GLY A 90 5.84 5.52 -17.67
C GLY A 90 4.97 6.76 -17.87
N ASN A 91 5.51 7.74 -18.59
CA ASN A 91 4.76 8.93 -18.98
C ASN A 91 3.89 8.65 -20.21
N ALA A 92 2.71 9.26 -20.26
CA ALA A 92 1.84 9.23 -21.42
C ALA A 92 1.59 10.66 -21.91
N SER A 93 1.70 10.89 -23.23
CA SER A 93 1.62 12.21 -23.85
C SER A 93 0.42 12.40 -24.80
N GLY A 94 -0.41 11.37 -24.98
CA GLY A 94 -1.61 11.42 -25.83
C GLY A 94 -2.78 12.13 -25.12
N LEU A 95 -3.68 12.74 -25.92
CA LEU A 95 -4.96 13.23 -25.40
C LEU A 95 -5.74 12.07 -24.76
N ASN A 96 -6.24 12.26 -23.55
CA ASN A 96 -6.97 11.25 -22.76
C ASN A 96 -6.14 10.00 -22.38
N SER A 97 -4.82 10.09 -22.34
CA SER A 97 -3.96 9.02 -21.86
C SER A 97 -3.59 9.20 -20.39
N THR A 98 -3.45 8.10 -19.66
CA THR A 98 -2.98 8.06 -18.27
C THR A 98 -1.57 7.51 -18.19
N GLY A 99 -0.74 8.09 -17.30
CA GLY A 99 0.59 7.58 -17.02
C GLY A 99 0.55 6.20 -16.35
N GLY A 100 1.65 5.48 -16.42
CA GLY A 100 1.80 4.15 -15.80
C GLY A 100 1.90 4.24 -14.27
N ASN A 101 1.44 3.18 -13.59
CA ASN A 101 1.51 3.05 -12.13
C ASN A 101 2.86 2.46 -11.69
N VAL A 102 3.28 2.82 -10.47
CA VAL A 102 4.31 2.08 -9.74
C VAL A 102 3.61 1.28 -8.64
N ASN A 103 3.66 -0.04 -8.73
CA ASN A 103 3.07 -0.95 -7.76
C ASN A 103 4.16 -1.56 -6.88
N ILE A 104 4.06 -1.36 -5.57
CA ILE A 104 4.98 -1.92 -4.58
C ILE A 104 4.17 -2.86 -3.69
N ASN A 105 4.41 -4.16 -3.83
CA ASN A 105 3.70 -5.19 -3.09
C ASN A 105 4.68 -6.05 -2.27
N SER A 106 4.24 -6.47 -1.09
CA SER A 106 4.92 -7.53 -0.35
C SER A 106 4.61 -8.91 -0.97
N GLY A 107 5.47 -9.89 -0.70
CA GLY A 107 5.21 -11.27 -1.08
C GLY A 107 4.07 -11.89 -0.25
N THR A 108 3.38 -12.87 -0.82
CA THR A 108 2.38 -13.70 -0.13
C THR A 108 3.04 -14.95 0.47
N GLY A 109 2.63 -15.34 1.67
CA GLY A 109 3.11 -16.55 2.34
C GLY A 109 1.94 -17.42 2.81
N ALA A 110 2.22 -18.69 3.04
CA ALA A 110 1.20 -19.67 3.47
C ALA A 110 0.64 -19.38 4.87
N LEU A 111 1.45 -18.77 5.76
CA LEU A 111 1.03 -18.41 7.13
C LEU A 111 0.69 -16.93 7.25
N GLN A 112 1.51 -16.08 6.65
CA GLN A 112 1.29 -14.62 6.61
C GLN A 112 2.00 -14.01 5.41
N ASN A 113 1.49 -12.87 4.95
CA ASN A 113 2.12 -12.08 3.90
C ASN A 113 3.32 -11.31 4.45
N GLY A 114 4.25 -10.93 3.58
CA GLY A 114 5.36 -10.06 3.94
C GLY A 114 4.91 -8.61 4.22
N TYR A 115 5.85 -7.78 4.63
CA TYR A 115 5.65 -6.35 4.88
C TYR A 115 6.34 -5.50 3.81
N VAL A 116 5.77 -4.34 3.52
CA VAL A 116 6.45 -3.26 2.80
C VAL A 116 6.90 -2.23 3.84
N ASN A 117 8.20 -2.15 4.11
CA ASN A 117 8.79 -1.21 5.06
C ASN A 117 9.34 0.01 4.32
N ILE A 118 8.88 1.21 4.68
CA ILE A 118 9.31 2.48 4.09
C ILE A 118 9.88 3.37 5.19
N GLY A 119 11.11 3.85 5.00
CA GLY A 119 11.72 4.83 5.88
C GLY A 119 12.12 4.32 7.27
N GLN A 120 12.48 3.05 7.41
CA GLN A 120 12.82 2.42 8.70
C GLN A 120 13.94 3.14 9.48
N SER A 121 14.87 3.82 8.78
CA SER A 121 15.97 4.58 9.37
C SER A 121 16.08 5.99 8.77
N SER A 122 15.00 6.53 8.22
CA SER A 122 14.98 7.84 7.58
C SER A 122 14.62 8.95 8.57
N GLN A 123 15.02 10.18 8.26
CA GLN A 123 14.57 11.37 9.00
C GLN A 123 13.09 11.70 8.70
N GLY A 124 12.56 11.24 7.57
CA GLY A 124 11.17 11.45 7.20
C GLY A 124 10.77 10.65 5.96
N VAL A 125 9.49 10.43 5.82
CA VAL A 125 8.85 9.86 4.63
C VAL A 125 7.82 10.86 4.12
N TYR A 126 7.98 11.33 2.90
CA TYR A 126 7.06 12.28 2.26
C TYR A 126 6.16 11.52 1.27
N ILE A 127 4.85 11.60 1.45
CA ILE A 127 3.87 10.95 0.60
C ILE A 127 2.91 12.01 0.05
N GLY A 128 2.71 12.04 -1.26
CA GLY A 128 1.75 12.92 -1.90
C GLY A 128 2.22 14.37 -2.04
N ALA A 129 3.51 14.60 -2.30
CA ALA A 129 4.02 15.95 -2.58
C ALA A 129 3.42 16.49 -3.90
N ASN A 130 3.03 17.77 -3.89
CA ASN A 130 2.61 18.58 -5.05
C ASN A 130 1.55 17.94 -5.99
N ASN A 131 0.31 18.41 -5.92
CA ASN A 131 -0.82 18.02 -6.78
C ASN A 131 -1.37 16.59 -6.58
N SER A 132 -1.06 15.91 -5.48
CA SER A 132 -1.80 14.68 -5.14
C SER A 132 -3.26 15.02 -4.83
N THR A 133 -4.19 14.34 -5.48
CA THR A 133 -5.63 14.51 -5.22
C THR A 133 -6.07 13.79 -3.95
N ALA A 134 -5.44 12.69 -3.61
CA ALA A 134 -5.70 11.94 -2.38
C ALA A 134 -4.60 10.94 -2.06
N ILE A 135 -4.44 10.64 -0.76
CA ILE A 135 -3.75 9.46 -0.25
C ILE A 135 -4.83 8.56 0.36
N ASN A 136 -5.10 7.43 -0.29
CA ASN A 136 -6.12 6.50 0.18
C ASN A 136 -5.48 5.40 1.04
N VAL A 137 -5.91 5.31 2.29
CA VAL A 137 -5.55 4.23 3.21
C VAL A 137 -6.82 3.46 3.53
N THR A 138 -6.90 2.19 3.12
CA THR A 138 -8.11 1.37 3.27
C THR A 138 -8.13 0.55 4.56
N GLY A 139 -7.07 0.59 5.35
CA GLY A 139 -6.96 -0.09 6.64
C GLY A 139 -6.72 0.86 7.80
N PRO A 140 -6.69 0.36 9.03
CA PRO A 140 -6.35 1.16 10.19
C PRO A 140 -4.98 1.81 10.07
N VAL A 141 -4.86 3.06 10.49
CA VAL A 141 -3.59 3.78 10.59
C VAL A 141 -3.19 3.84 12.05
N THR A 142 -2.04 3.27 12.39
CA THR A 142 -1.47 3.37 13.74
C THR A 142 -0.34 4.37 13.74
N VAL A 143 -0.47 5.42 14.56
CA VAL A 143 0.58 6.41 14.79
C VAL A 143 1.10 6.21 16.22
N ASN A 144 2.33 5.74 16.34
CA ASN A 144 2.93 5.41 17.65
C ASN A 144 3.39 6.64 18.45
N ASN A 145 3.35 7.82 17.86
CA ASN A 145 3.76 9.05 18.48
C ASN A 145 2.68 10.12 18.27
N GLN A 146 3.02 11.28 17.78
CA GLN A 146 2.10 12.39 17.55
C GLN A 146 1.57 12.37 16.11
N LEU A 147 0.27 12.57 15.93
CA LEU A 147 -0.36 12.91 14.65
C LEU A 147 -0.62 14.42 14.64
N ILE A 148 -0.03 15.12 13.67
CA ILE A 148 -0.26 16.55 13.44
C ILE A 148 -1.06 16.68 12.13
N ILE A 149 -2.19 17.40 12.20
CA ILE A 149 -3.05 17.72 11.05
C ILE A 149 -3.14 19.23 10.97
N GLU A 150 -2.59 19.82 9.93
CA GLU A 150 -2.43 21.27 9.84
C GLU A 150 -3.67 21.99 9.28
N ASP A 151 -4.43 21.32 8.37
CA ASP A 151 -5.59 21.96 7.75
C ASP A 151 -6.91 21.60 8.41
N GLY A 152 -7.28 20.35 8.46
CA GLY A 152 -8.54 19.93 9.05
C GLY A 152 -8.83 18.45 8.88
N VAL A 153 -9.82 18.00 9.65
CA VAL A 153 -10.34 16.63 9.61
C VAL A 153 -11.82 16.68 9.32
N SER A 154 -12.26 15.90 8.37
CA SER A 154 -13.69 15.67 8.12
C SER A 154 -14.04 14.26 8.52
N GLU A 155 -15.01 14.09 9.39
CA GLU A 155 -15.56 12.81 9.80
C GLU A 155 -16.92 12.61 9.13
N LYS A 156 -17.17 11.40 8.64
CA LYS A 156 -18.47 11.02 8.08
C LYS A 156 -19.45 10.81 9.24
N PHE A 157 -20.66 11.35 9.11
CA PHE A 157 -21.78 11.06 10.01
C PHE A 157 -22.81 10.16 9.35
N SER A 158 -23.55 9.41 10.16
CA SER A 158 -24.67 8.56 9.73
C SER A 158 -26.00 9.20 10.10
N SER A 159 -26.95 9.28 9.14
CA SER A 159 -28.30 9.74 9.37
C SER A 159 -29.25 8.60 9.70
N LEU A 160 -30.01 8.73 10.78
CA LEU A 160 -30.98 7.76 11.27
C LEU A 160 -32.34 8.44 11.45
N SER A 161 -33.42 7.75 11.12
CA SER A 161 -34.77 8.31 11.23
C SER A 161 -35.71 7.37 11.99
N GLY A 162 -36.66 7.94 12.74
CA GLY A 162 -37.71 7.17 13.40
C GLY A 162 -37.23 6.36 14.61
N ALA A 163 -36.25 6.86 15.36
CA ALA A 163 -35.69 6.13 16.51
C ALA A 163 -36.75 5.71 17.53
N THR A 164 -36.77 4.42 17.85
CA THR A 164 -37.60 3.79 18.87
C THR A 164 -37.02 2.42 19.25
N GLY A 165 -37.27 1.93 20.44
CA GLY A 165 -36.77 0.63 20.90
C GLY A 165 -35.24 0.57 20.94
N VAL A 166 -34.65 -0.46 20.36
CA VAL A 166 -33.18 -0.59 20.24
C VAL A 166 -32.74 -0.10 18.85
N VAL A 167 -31.93 0.94 18.81
CA VAL A 167 -31.41 1.55 17.59
C VAL A 167 -29.93 1.23 17.43
N ALA A 168 -29.57 0.57 16.33
CA ALA A 168 -28.18 0.25 16.01
C ALA A 168 -27.44 1.50 15.49
N HIS A 169 -26.30 1.78 16.07
CA HIS A 169 -25.33 2.79 15.68
C HIS A 169 -24.07 2.08 15.26
N ASP A 170 -23.87 1.92 13.95
CA ASP A 170 -22.78 1.18 13.37
C ASP A 170 -21.51 2.05 13.34
N CYS A 171 -20.57 1.76 14.23
CA CYS A 171 -19.33 2.51 14.38
C CYS A 171 -18.35 2.36 13.21
N ASP A 172 -18.51 1.37 12.33
CA ASP A 172 -17.76 1.30 11.08
C ASP A 172 -18.16 2.43 10.09
N ASN A 173 -19.30 3.08 10.31
CA ASN A 173 -19.79 4.19 9.49
C ASN A 173 -19.51 5.58 10.08
N GLY A 174 -18.68 5.68 11.10
CA GLY A 174 -18.33 6.92 11.81
C GLY A 174 -18.86 6.94 13.25
N HIS A 175 -18.48 7.96 13.99
CA HIS A 175 -18.82 8.12 15.40
C HIS A 175 -19.84 9.24 15.67
N ILE A 176 -20.36 9.86 14.62
CA ILE A 176 -21.42 10.90 14.71
C ILE A 176 -22.69 10.36 14.04
N PHE A 177 -23.79 10.39 14.78
CA PHE A 177 -25.08 9.88 14.35
C PHE A 177 -26.15 11.00 14.44
N TYR A 178 -26.72 11.36 13.30
CA TYR A 178 -27.77 12.39 13.23
C TYR A 178 -29.15 11.74 13.19
N HIS A 179 -29.96 12.01 14.20
CA HIS A 179 -31.31 11.49 14.35
C HIS A 179 -32.36 12.48 13.97
N THR A 180 -33.32 12.03 13.17
CA THR A 180 -34.55 12.79 12.80
C THR A 180 -35.80 11.97 13.13
N SER A 181 -36.92 12.66 13.34
CA SER A 181 -38.20 11.99 13.58
C SER A 181 -38.19 10.97 14.70
N ILE A 182 -37.54 11.29 15.81
CA ILE A 182 -37.45 10.43 16.98
C ILE A 182 -38.85 10.27 17.58
N SER A 183 -39.35 9.02 17.65
CA SER A 183 -40.71 8.73 18.06
C SER A 183 -40.88 8.35 19.52
N ALA A 184 -39.85 7.86 20.14
CA ALA A 184 -39.79 7.47 21.56
C ALA A 184 -38.38 7.57 22.11
N ASP A 185 -38.23 7.50 23.44
CA ASP A 185 -36.96 7.23 24.05
C ASP A 185 -36.47 5.85 23.59
N PHE A 186 -35.18 5.70 23.37
CA PHE A 186 -34.61 4.55 22.73
C PHE A 186 -33.34 4.05 23.45
N THR A 187 -32.98 2.82 23.17
CA THR A 187 -31.68 2.26 23.57
C THR A 187 -30.68 2.49 22.43
N ALA A 188 -29.62 3.23 22.68
CA ALA A 188 -28.52 3.37 21.72
C ALA A 188 -27.63 2.13 21.78
N ASN A 189 -27.64 1.30 20.73
CA ASN A 189 -26.77 0.13 20.63
C ASN A 189 -25.62 0.42 19.68
N PHE A 190 -24.41 0.61 20.21
CA PHE A 190 -23.18 0.82 19.43
C PHE A 190 -22.64 -0.53 18.96
N THR A 191 -22.78 -0.79 17.66
CA THR A 191 -22.29 -2.01 17.00
C THR A 191 -20.94 -1.74 16.35
N ASN A 192 -20.14 -2.80 16.14
CA ASN A 192 -18.83 -2.73 15.51
C ASN A 192 -17.86 -1.75 16.20
N LEU A 193 -18.03 -1.50 17.49
CA LEU A 193 -17.13 -0.69 18.29
C LEU A 193 -15.85 -1.49 18.58
N GLY A 194 -14.88 -1.43 17.69
CA GLY A 194 -13.62 -2.16 17.75
C GLY A 194 -12.63 -1.63 18.80
N LEU A 195 -13.10 -1.19 19.98
CA LEU A 195 -12.30 -0.58 21.01
C LEU A 195 -11.47 -1.62 21.77
N SER A 196 -10.14 -1.52 21.72
CA SER A 196 -9.23 -2.38 22.47
C SER A 196 -9.14 -1.99 23.94
N THR A 197 -8.67 -2.89 24.81
CA THR A 197 -8.42 -2.61 26.23
C THR A 197 -7.40 -1.47 26.37
N ASN A 198 -7.62 -0.56 27.34
CA ASN A 198 -6.86 0.65 27.61
C ASN A 198 -6.97 1.73 26.51
N TYR A 199 -8.01 1.66 25.67
CA TYR A 199 -8.35 2.70 24.70
C TYR A 199 -9.67 3.37 25.06
N SER A 200 -9.88 4.56 24.55
CA SER A 200 -11.13 5.31 24.65
C SER A 200 -11.56 5.84 23.28
N THR A 201 -12.84 6.11 23.17
CA THR A 201 -13.42 6.78 21.98
C THR A 201 -14.56 7.69 22.39
N ASN A 202 -14.93 8.63 21.52
CA ASN A 202 -16.10 9.48 21.70
C ASN A 202 -17.11 9.18 20.61
N LEU A 203 -18.41 9.09 21.00
CA LEU A 203 -19.53 8.91 20.10
C LEU A 203 -20.52 10.05 20.36
N THR A 204 -21.08 10.62 19.31
CA THR A 204 -22.02 11.74 19.42
C THR A 204 -23.31 11.45 18.68
N LEU A 205 -24.42 11.59 19.39
CA LEU A 205 -25.77 11.57 18.81
C LEU A 205 -26.28 12.99 18.72
N ILE A 206 -26.52 13.48 17.50
CA ILE A 206 -27.19 14.76 17.25
C ILE A 206 -28.66 14.46 17.06
N LEU A 207 -29.49 14.95 17.96
CA LEU A 207 -30.91 14.65 18.05
C LEU A 207 -31.71 15.86 17.58
N ASN A 208 -32.30 15.79 16.39
CA ASN A 208 -33.27 16.79 15.93
C ASN A 208 -34.63 16.48 16.56
N GLN A 209 -34.97 17.22 17.62
CA GLN A 209 -36.12 16.97 18.47
C GLN A 209 -37.45 17.43 17.84
N GLY A 210 -38.47 16.69 18.14
CA GLY A 210 -39.86 17.14 17.89
C GLY A 210 -40.47 17.89 19.08
N ALA A 211 -41.81 18.04 19.09
CA ALA A 211 -42.56 18.69 20.18
C ALA A 211 -42.32 18.01 21.55
N THR A 212 -42.01 16.74 21.57
CA THR A 212 -41.57 16.03 22.77
C THR A 212 -40.11 15.64 22.60
N ALA A 213 -39.24 16.16 23.45
CA ALA A 213 -37.85 15.82 23.45
C ALA A 213 -37.65 14.36 23.86
N ARG A 214 -36.70 13.65 23.19
CA ARG A 214 -36.40 12.27 23.38
C ARG A 214 -34.90 12.08 23.45
N ILE A 215 -34.43 11.28 24.38
CA ILE A 215 -33.00 10.96 24.54
C ILE A 215 -32.80 9.45 24.61
N PRO A 216 -31.57 8.94 24.44
CA PRO A 216 -31.28 7.54 24.75
C PRO A 216 -31.50 7.28 26.24
N SER A 217 -32.44 6.38 26.55
CA SER A 217 -32.72 5.94 27.92
C SER A 217 -31.74 4.86 28.41
N ALA A 218 -31.07 4.19 27.49
CA ALA A 218 -30.09 3.12 27.77
C ALA A 218 -29.02 3.07 26.66
N VAL A 219 -27.91 2.47 26.98
CA VAL A 219 -26.81 2.18 26.05
C VAL A 219 -26.50 0.70 26.03
N GLN A 220 -26.26 0.18 24.85
CA GLN A 220 -25.67 -1.15 24.63
C GLN A 220 -24.40 -1.02 23.79
N ILE A 221 -23.47 -1.94 24.00
CA ILE A 221 -22.30 -2.12 23.14
C ILE A 221 -22.32 -3.56 22.63
N GLY A 222 -22.49 -3.72 21.31
CA GLY A 222 -22.64 -5.04 20.69
C GLY A 222 -23.81 -5.85 21.26
N GLY A 223 -24.92 -5.19 21.63
CA GLY A 223 -26.10 -5.79 22.23
C GLY A 223 -26.02 -6.00 23.75
N SER A 224 -24.86 -5.75 24.37
CA SER A 224 -24.69 -5.90 25.83
C SER A 224 -24.97 -4.57 26.54
N ALA A 225 -25.90 -4.56 27.48
CA ALA A 225 -26.30 -3.38 28.25
C ALA A 225 -25.12 -2.79 29.04
N GLN A 226 -25.03 -1.47 29.04
CA GLN A 226 -24.00 -0.71 29.78
C GLN A 226 -24.66 0.33 30.69
N THR A 227 -24.06 0.54 31.84
CA THR A 227 -24.48 1.62 32.74
C THR A 227 -23.96 2.95 32.20
N ILE A 228 -24.84 3.96 32.07
CA ILE A 228 -24.46 5.30 31.68
C ILE A 228 -24.16 6.09 32.96
N ASN A 229 -22.95 6.62 33.08
CA ASN A 229 -22.60 7.57 34.13
C ASN A 229 -22.86 8.96 33.58
N TRP A 230 -24.03 9.49 33.85
CA TRP A 230 -24.41 10.81 33.37
C TRP A 230 -23.67 11.93 34.12
N GLN A 231 -23.33 13.01 33.41
CA GLN A 231 -22.87 14.22 34.02
C GLN A 231 -23.94 14.75 35.00
N GLY A 232 -23.54 15.06 36.20
CA GLY A 232 -24.47 15.49 37.25
C GLY A 232 -25.20 14.34 37.99
N GLY A 233 -24.94 13.06 37.63
CA GLY A 233 -25.42 11.88 38.32
C GLY A 233 -26.82 11.42 37.97
N SER A 234 -27.55 12.11 37.07
CA SER A 234 -28.87 11.71 36.58
C SER A 234 -29.01 11.97 35.09
N ALA A 235 -29.87 11.19 34.44
CA ALA A 235 -30.18 11.40 33.03
C ALA A 235 -30.70 12.83 32.79
N PRO A 236 -30.17 13.56 31.77
CA PRO A 236 -30.63 14.90 31.44
C PRO A 236 -32.01 14.86 30.75
N SER A 237 -32.66 16.01 30.65
CA SER A 237 -33.83 16.21 29.80
C SER A 237 -33.39 16.84 28.47
N GLY A 238 -33.97 16.39 27.37
CA GLY A 238 -33.76 17.04 26.07
C GLY A 238 -34.59 18.29 25.89
N THR A 239 -34.36 19.04 24.80
CA THR A 239 -35.02 20.32 24.47
C THR A 239 -36.04 20.13 23.37
N SER A 240 -37.33 20.38 23.67
CA SER A 240 -38.40 20.27 22.69
C SER A 240 -38.23 21.25 21.51
N ASN A 241 -38.40 20.78 20.30
CA ASN A 241 -38.22 21.50 19.03
C ASN A 241 -36.81 22.08 18.83
N GLY A 242 -35.82 21.64 19.60
CA GLY A 242 -34.44 22.06 19.51
C GLY A 242 -33.54 20.95 18.87
N ILE A 243 -32.28 21.17 18.96
CA ILE A 243 -31.26 20.20 18.62
C ILE A 243 -30.46 19.89 19.90
N ASP A 244 -30.38 18.61 20.26
CA ASP A 244 -29.57 18.18 21.37
C ASP A 244 -28.35 17.39 20.85
N ALA A 245 -27.22 17.55 21.48
CA ALA A 245 -26.05 16.70 21.29
C ALA A 245 -25.81 15.85 22.54
N VAL A 246 -25.99 14.55 22.41
CA VAL A 246 -25.63 13.58 23.45
C VAL A 246 -24.30 12.96 23.12
N SER A 247 -23.30 13.24 23.91
CA SER A 247 -21.95 12.67 23.74
C SER A 247 -21.68 11.58 24.77
N PHE A 248 -21.11 10.48 24.29
CA PHE A 248 -20.65 9.37 25.10
C PHE A 248 -19.14 9.26 24.96
N THR A 249 -18.42 9.40 26.09
CA THR A 249 -17.02 8.96 26.14
C THR A 249 -17.00 7.53 26.67
N ILE A 250 -16.48 6.62 25.87
CA ILE A 250 -16.42 5.19 26.18
C ILE A 250 -14.97 4.78 26.38
N LEU A 251 -14.65 4.27 27.56
CA LEU A 251 -13.36 3.68 27.88
C LEU A 251 -13.52 2.16 27.98
N ARG A 252 -12.49 1.41 27.58
CA ARG A 252 -12.44 -0.03 27.82
C ARG A 252 -11.28 -0.35 28.77
N ASP A 253 -11.62 -0.64 30.02
CA ASP A 253 -10.68 -1.01 31.06
C ASP A 253 -10.83 -2.48 31.42
N SER A 254 -9.71 -3.22 31.39
CA SER A 254 -9.65 -4.63 31.79
C SER A 254 -10.77 -5.50 31.19
N GLY A 255 -11.20 -5.19 29.96
CA GLY A 255 -12.27 -5.89 29.24
C GLY A 255 -13.69 -5.36 29.52
N SER A 256 -13.88 -4.47 30.48
CA SER A 256 -15.16 -3.83 30.81
C SER A 256 -15.28 -2.45 30.20
N TYR A 257 -16.50 -2.02 29.89
CA TYR A 257 -16.75 -0.67 29.37
C TYR A 257 -17.20 0.27 30.49
N ILE A 258 -16.70 1.49 30.46
CA ILE A 258 -17.14 2.63 31.26
C ILE A 258 -17.72 3.63 30.28
N VAL A 259 -19.01 3.96 30.46
CA VAL A 259 -19.73 4.89 29.59
C VAL A 259 -20.04 6.16 30.36
N LEU A 260 -19.48 7.27 29.94
CA LEU A 260 -19.73 8.61 30.46
C LEU A 260 -20.65 9.34 29.48
N GLY A 261 -21.80 9.85 29.94
CA GLY A 261 -22.79 10.53 29.10
C GLY A 261 -22.95 11.98 29.52
N GLN A 262 -23.08 12.87 28.52
CA GLN A 262 -23.44 14.26 28.70
C GLN A 262 -24.38 14.71 27.58
N LEU A 263 -25.22 15.71 27.87
CA LEU A 263 -26.10 16.34 26.89
C LEU A 263 -25.79 17.86 26.85
N VAL A 264 -25.77 18.40 25.64
CA VAL A 264 -25.74 19.84 25.38
C VAL A 264 -26.92 20.18 24.48
N ASP A 265 -27.72 21.15 24.87
CA ASP A 265 -28.84 21.66 24.14
C ASP A 265 -28.45 22.84 23.26
N PHE A 266 -29.03 22.88 22.04
CA PHE A 266 -28.89 23.97 21.07
C PHE A 266 -30.30 24.44 20.68
N THR A 267 -30.62 25.65 21.06
CA THR A 267 -31.94 26.32 20.79
C THR A 267 -31.83 27.41 19.74
#